data_634ef7d8b889fad94429b1aebaa6566f
#
_entry.id   634ef7d8b889fad94429b1aebaa6566f
#
_cell.length_a   1.000
_cell.length_b   1.000
_cell.length_c   1.000
_cell.angle_alpha   90.00
_cell.angle_beta   90.00
_cell.angle_gamma   90.00
#
_symmetry.space_group_name_H-M   'P 1'
#
loop_
_entity.id
_entity.type
_entity.pdbx_description
1 polymer ?
#
loop_
_entity_poly.entity_id
_entity_poly.type
_entity_poly.pdbx_seq_one_letter_code
_entity_poly.pdbx_strand_id
1 'polypeptide(L)'
;MAKYYVESGQVRVVFDAENATEAAVRAFQWSCDKQGGIEAESPLEHQWQAEEQGWQLDDVVWVSEVGFGRDDALAFDTMNVVAIWQGAMFPWVV
;
A
#
# COMPACT_ATOMS: atom_id res chain seq x y z
N MET A 1 -0.22 -4.40 -19.53
CA MET A 1 -0.46 -3.96 -18.15
C MET A 1 -1.14 -2.60 -18.15
N ALA A 2 -2.05 -2.38 -17.22
CA ALA A 2 -2.72 -1.10 -17.07
C ALA A 2 -2.02 -0.27 -16.00
N LYS A 3 -2.16 1.04 -16.10
CA LYS A 3 -1.65 1.98 -15.09
C LYS A 3 -2.73 2.17 -14.03
N TYR A 4 -2.33 2.05 -12.76
CA TYR A 4 -3.23 2.22 -11.63
C TYR A 4 -2.74 3.32 -10.71
N TYR A 5 -3.66 4.18 -10.31
CA TYR A 5 -3.45 5.24 -9.32
C TYR A 5 -3.90 4.71 -7.97
N VAL A 6 -2.96 4.57 -7.03
CA VAL A 6 -3.22 4.00 -5.72
C VAL A 6 -3.09 5.07 -4.66
N GLU A 7 -4.10 5.18 -3.80
CA GLU A 7 -4.19 6.21 -2.78
C GLU A 7 -4.63 5.60 -1.45
N SER A 8 -3.91 5.91 -0.38
CA SER A 8 -4.26 5.48 0.96
C SER A 8 -3.68 6.47 1.96
N GLY A 9 -4.55 7.19 2.66
CA GLY A 9 -4.11 8.28 3.54
C GLY A 9 -3.30 9.33 2.75
N GLN A 10 -2.05 9.53 3.14
CA GLN A 10 -1.15 10.46 2.45
C GLN A 10 -0.38 9.82 1.29
N VAL A 11 -0.47 8.52 1.15
CA VAL A 11 0.24 7.79 0.09
C VAL A 11 -0.50 7.96 -1.23
N ARG A 12 0.22 8.38 -2.27
CA ARG A 12 -0.28 8.50 -3.64
C ARG A 12 0.81 8.02 -4.58
N VAL A 13 0.58 6.87 -5.20
CA VAL A 13 1.55 6.23 -6.08
C VAL A 13 0.87 5.70 -7.33
N VAL A 14 1.66 5.53 -8.39
CA VAL A 14 1.17 5.01 -9.67
C VAL A 14 2.00 3.79 -10.03
N PHE A 15 1.31 2.69 -10.34
CA PHE A 15 1.97 1.44 -10.75
C PHE A 15 1.36 0.90 -12.04
N ASP A 16 2.20 0.27 -12.84
CA ASP A 16 1.73 -0.62 -13.89
C ASP A 16 1.47 -1.98 -13.25
N ALA A 17 0.29 -2.54 -13.46
CA ALA A 17 -0.12 -3.81 -12.87
C ALA A 17 -1.11 -4.53 -13.78
N GLU A 18 -1.30 -5.82 -13.56
CA GLU A 18 -2.22 -6.62 -14.34
C GLU A 18 -3.68 -6.40 -13.93
N ASN A 19 -3.90 -6.03 -12.66
CA ASN A 19 -5.23 -5.78 -12.13
C ASN A 19 -5.13 -4.87 -10.89
N ALA A 20 -6.29 -4.43 -10.39
CA ALA A 20 -6.36 -3.52 -9.26
C ALA A 20 -5.82 -4.15 -7.96
N THR A 21 -6.06 -5.43 -7.75
CA THR A 21 -5.57 -6.16 -6.57
C THR A 21 -4.03 -6.16 -6.55
N GLU A 22 -3.40 -6.46 -7.69
CA GLU A 22 -1.94 -6.41 -7.79
C GLU A 22 -1.40 -5.01 -7.51
N ALA A 23 -2.07 -3.97 -8.02
CA ALA A 23 -1.68 -2.59 -7.76
C ALA A 23 -1.72 -2.26 -6.26
N ALA A 24 -2.77 -2.71 -5.56
CA ALA A 24 -2.88 -2.51 -4.11
C ALA A 24 -1.75 -3.23 -3.36
N VAL A 25 -1.44 -4.46 -3.75
CA VAL A 25 -0.34 -5.24 -3.15
C VAL A 25 1.00 -4.56 -3.39
N ARG A 26 1.23 -4.02 -4.59
CA ARG A 26 2.46 -3.27 -4.89
C ARG A 26 2.59 -2.00 -4.05
N ALA A 27 1.47 -1.33 -3.77
CA ALA A 27 1.46 -0.17 -2.89
C ALA A 27 1.87 -0.53 -1.47
N PHE A 28 1.39 -1.67 -0.96
CA PHE A 28 1.79 -2.17 0.34
C PHE A 28 3.29 -2.49 0.37
N GLN A 29 3.81 -3.17 -0.66
CA GLN A 29 5.23 -3.47 -0.77
C GLN A 29 6.07 -2.19 -0.80
N TRP A 30 5.63 -1.20 -1.58
CA TRP A 30 6.28 0.11 -1.63
C TRP A 30 6.35 0.75 -0.24
N SER A 31 5.24 0.72 0.50
CA SER A 31 5.18 1.25 1.87
C SER A 31 6.18 0.53 2.78
N CYS A 32 6.24 -0.80 2.72
CA CYS A 32 7.20 -1.59 3.49
C CYS A 32 8.65 -1.24 3.14
N ASP A 33 8.95 -1.10 1.87
CA ASP A 33 10.31 -0.76 1.40
C ASP A 33 10.74 0.61 1.90
N LYS A 34 9.83 1.59 1.88
CA LYS A 34 10.11 2.93 2.40
C LYS A 34 10.31 2.92 3.91
N GLN A 35 9.45 2.20 4.63
CA GLN A 35 9.55 2.11 6.09
C GLN A 35 10.78 1.32 6.54
N GLY A 36 11.26 0.39 5.72
CA GLY A 36 12.46 -0.38 6.01
C GLY A 36 13.73 0.47 6.15
N GLY A 37 13.72 1.70 5.61
CA GLY A 37 14.83 2.64 5.75
C GLY A 37 14.75 3.55 6.96
N ILE A 38 13.71 3.44 7.77
CA ILE A 38 13.54 4.28 8.97
C ILE A 38 14.41 3.74 10.09
N GLU A 39 15.26 4.61 10.67
CA GLU A 39 16.01 4.32 11.87
C GLU A 39 15.23 4.85 13.08
N ALA A 40 14.76 3.96 13.93
CA ALA A 40 13.96 4.30 15.09
C ALA A 40 14.35 3.43 16.27
N GLU A 41 14.28 4.00 17.48
CA GLU A 41 14.64 3.31 18.72
C GLU A 41 13.50 2.46 19.28
N SER A 42 12.26 2.70 18.81
CA SER A 42 11.08 1.98 19.29
C SER A 42 10.07 1.80 18.17
N PRO A 43 9.16 0.81 18.29
CA PRO A 43 8.07 0.65 17.30
C PRO A 43 7.17 1.88 17.19
N LEU A 44 6.92 2.57 18.30
CA LEU A 44 6.09 3.77 18.31
C LEU A 44 6.75 4.91 17.53
N GLU A 45 8.05 5.11 17.74
CA GLU A 45 8.81 6.11 17.00
C GLU A 45 8.85 5.78 15.50
N HIS A 46 9.03 4.51 15.16
CA HIS A 46 9.01 4.04 13.78
C HIS A 46 7.67 4.37 13.11
N GLN A 47 6.56 4.06 13.76
CA GLN A 47 5.22 4.36 13.26
C GLN A 47 5.01 5.85 13.07
N TRP A 48 5.44 6.64 14.04
CA TRP A 48 5.31 8.10 13.99
C TRP A 48 6.11 8.69 12.82
N GLN A 49 7.33 8.24 12.60
CA GLN A 49 8.16 8.69 11.48
C GLN A 49 7.55 8.28 10.14
N ALA A 50 7.00 7.06 10.05
CA ALA A 50 6.34 6.60 8.83
C ALA A 50 5.12 7.45 8.49
N GLU A 51 4.32 7.81 9.48
CA GLU A 51 3.16 8.69 9.28
C GLU A 51 3.60 10.09 8.86
N GLU A 52 4.62 10.64 9.50
CA GLU A 52 5.14 11.96 9.19
C GLU A 52 5.68 12.06 7.77
N GLN A 53 6.33 11.02 7.28
CA GLN A 53 6.86 10.96 5.92
C GLN A 53 5.79 10.65 4.87
N GLY A 54 4.59 10.24 5.29
CA GLY A 54 3.53 9.87 4.37
C GLY A 54 3.76 8.51 3.71
N TRP A 55 4.42 7.58 4.39
CA TRP A 55 4.76 6.25 3.90
C TRP A 55 3.86 5.16 4.44
N GLN A 56 2.96 5.49 5.34
CA GLN A 56 2.07 4.52 5.97
C GLN A 56 0.71 4.52 5.28
N LEU A 57 0.22 3.33 4.92
CA LEU A 57 -1.12 3.17 4.37
C LEU A 57 -2.17 3.36 5.46
N ASP A 58 -3.31 3.90 5.06
CA ASP A 58 -4.48 4.02 5.92
C ASP A 58 -5.26 2.70 5.94
N ASP A 59 -6.42 2.67 6.58
CA ASP A 59 -7.26 1.47 6.71
C ASP A 59 -7.82 0.99 5.37
N VAL A 60 -7.94 1.88 4.39
CA VAL A 60 -8.48 1.59 3.07
C VAL A 60 -7.48 2.01 2.00
N VAL A 61 -7.32 1.17 1.00
CA VAL A 61 -6.52 1.45 -0.19
C VAL A 61 -7.47 1.66 -1.36
N TRP A 62 -7.38 2.83 -2.00
CA TRP A 62 -8.21 3.18 -3.15
C TRP A 62 -7.40 3.01 -4.43
N VAL A 63 -7.99 2.32 -5.42
CA VAL A 63 -7.30 2.03 -6.68
C VAL A 63 -8.17 2.46 -7.86
N SER A 64 -7.61 3.25 -8.77
CA SER A 64 -8.32 3.72 -9.97
C SER A 64 -7.42 3.66 -11.20
N GLU A 65 -7.98 3.35 -12.34
CA GLU A 65 -7.28 3.42 -13.63
C GLU A 65 -7.25 4.84 -14.21
N VAL A 66 -7.99 5.77 -13.64
CA VAL A 66 -8.26 7.08 -14.23
C VAL A 66 -7.54 8.22 -13.52
N GLY A 67 -7.29 8.11 -12.22
CA GLY A 67 -6.63 9.16 -11.44
C GLY A 67 -6.89 9.07 -9.96
N PHE A 68 -6.33 10.02 -9.21
CA PHE A 68 -6.53 10.13 -7.77
C PHE A 68 -7.83 10.86 -7.45
N GLY A 69 -8.34 10.65 -6.23
CA GLY A 69 -9.51 11.35 -5.72
C GLY A 69 -10.81 11.01 -6.45
N ARG A 70 -10.90 9.84 -7.04
CA ARG A 70 -12.07 9.40 -7.82
C ARG A 70 -13.09 8.73 -6.94
N ASP A 71 -14.37 9.10 -7.12
CA ASP A 71 -15.49 8.49 -6.41
C ASP A 71 -15.73 7.04 -6.86
N ASP A 72 -15.32 6.69 -8.08
CA ASP A 72 -15.47 5.37 -8.66
C ASP A 72 -14.26 4.45 -8.43
N ALA A 73 -13.30 4.87 -7.61
CA ALA A 73 -12.15 4.05 -7.26
C ALA A 73 -12.59 2.80 -6.49
N LEU A 74 -11.88 1.69 -6.75
CA LEU A 74 -12.09 0.46 -5.99
C LEU A 74 -11.48 0.60 -4.61
N ALA A 75 -12.21 0.18 -3.59
CA ALA A 75 -11.76 0.23 -2.19
C ALA A 75 -11.33 -1.16 -1.74
N PHE A 76 -10.13 -1.26 -1.20
CA PHE A 76 -9.60 -2.49 -0.60
C PHE A 76 -9.34 -2.24 0.88
N ASP A 77 -9.79 -3.17 1.72
CA ASP A 77 -9.39 -3.16 3.13
C ASP A 77 -7.89 -3.44 3.21
N THR A 78 -7.14 -2.58 3.87
CA THR A 78 -5.67 -2.69 3.95
C THR A 78 -5.24 -4.02 4.58
N MET A 79 -5.99 -4.53 5.56
CA MET A 79 -5.67 -5.82 6.18
C MET A 79 -5.83 -6.97 5.18
N ASN A 80 -6.80 -6.90 4.28
CA ASN A 80 -6.96 -7.89 3.21
C ASN A 80 -5.79 -7.81 2.21
N VAL A 81 -5.34 -6.61 1.89
CA VAL A 81 -4.16 -6.42 1.02
C VAL A 81 -2.92 -7.04 1.66
N VAL A 82 -2.73 -6.83 2.95
CA VAL A 82 -1.62 -7.44 3.71
C VAL A 82 -1.70 -8.97 3.66
N ALA A 83 -2.88 -9.54 3.83
CA ALA A 83 -3.08 -10.99 3.78
C ALA A 83 -2.73 -11.56 2.41
N ILE A 84 -3.13 -10.88 1.33
CA ILE A 84 -2.79 -11.29 -0.04
C ILE A 84 -1.28 -11.22 -0.25
N TRP A 85 -0.65 -10.13 0.20
CA TRP A 85 0.80 -9.95 0.11
C TRP A 85 1.55 -11.06 0.84
N GLN A 86 1.13 -11.40 2.06
CA GLN A 86 1.74 -12.46 2.85
C GLN A 86 1.62 -13.82 2.14
N GLY A 87 0.46 -14.11 1.56
CA GLY A 87 0.25 -15.34 0.80
C GLY A 87 1.14 -15.45 -0.44
N ALA A 88 1.41 -14.32 -1.10
CA ALA A 88 2.27 -14.29 -2.28
C ALA A 88 3.76 -14.39 -1.92
N MET A 89 4.18 -13.73 -0.83
CA MET A 89 5.59 -13.69 -0.41
C MET A 89 6.00 -14.91 0.41
N PHE A 90 5.06 -15.52 1.13
CA PHE A 90 5.32 -16.64 2.04
C PHE A 90 4.34 -17.79 1.79
N PRO A 91 4.34 -18.39 0.58
CA PRO A 91 3.35 -19.42 0.25
C PRO A 91 3.52 -20.72 1.04
N TRP A 92 4.64 -20.89 1.70
CA TRP A 92 4.92 -22.07 2.56
C TRP A 92 4.43 -21.88 4.01
N VAL A 93 4.00 -20.70 4.38
CA VAL A 93 3.46 -20.39 5.70
C VAL A 93 1.93 -20.52 5.63
N VAL A 94 1.41 -21.58 6.19
CA VAL A 94 -0.03 -21.86 6.14
C VAL A 94 -0.59 -21.89 7.56
#